data_759cc3d1bd1ab4ae3fcfe6514f031d73
#
_entry.id   759cc3d1bd1ab4ae3fcfe6514f031d73
#
_cell.length_a   1.000
_cell.length_b   1.000
_cell.length_c   1.000
_cell.angle_alpha   90.00
_cell.angle_beta   90.00
_cell.angle_gamma   90.00
#
_symmetry.space_group_name_H-M   'P 1'
#
loop_
_entity.id
_entity.type
_entity.pdbx_description
1 polymer ?
#
loop_
_entity_poly.entity_id
_entity_poly.type
_entity_poly.pdbx_seq_one_letter_code
_entity_poly.pdbx_strand_id
1 'polypeptide(L)'
;MLGMAPGQDARAQDQLTIALIPGLTTDAFYITMRKGAEHAADALGVELLFQGGPDFNPTVQVPVLNAVIARQPDAILIAPTDKQQLIAPLRQAIDAGIKVITVDTFIDDGQYQDGRGEGDFPLSYVASDNVLGGQMAGHALAAAVGEAGKVYVSNVKPGISTTDQREEGFIQAMADYPNIEVLETQFNDDDANKAASQLQAVVARNPDLVGVFGANLFSAIGAADGVKAIGKTGEIKVVAFDAPTRIVDDIKSGLIDMAIAQHPAEIGYYGVMTAYAALTDQSVPISIGTGFTVMDASNIDDPAILKFVYSD
;
A
#
# COMPACT_ATOMS: atom_id res chain seq x y z
N MET A 1 33.29 50.62 31.45
CA MET A 1 31.99 49.95 31.60
C MET A 1 31.65 49.31 30.25
N LEU A 2 31.87 48.00 30.08
CA LEU A 2 31.43 47.28 28.93
C LEU A 2 29.97 46.82 29.19
N GLY A 3 29.04 47.33 28.38
CA GLY A 3 27.65 46.85 28.40
C GLY A 3 27.56 45.45 27.80
N MET A 4 27.12 44.49 28.60
CA MET A 4 26.68 43.18 28.09
C MET A 4 25.39 43.40 27.30
N ALA A 5 25.40 43.00 26.02
CA ALA A 5 24.17 42.85 25.22
C ALA A 5 23.30 41.75 25.85
N PRO A 6 21.96 41.93 25.91
CA PRO A 6 21.08 40.88 26.37
C PRO A 6 21.16 39.72 25.38
N GLY A 7 21.35 38.52 25.92
CA GLY A 7 21.29 37.27 25.13
C GLY A 7 19.95 37.19 24.42
N GLN A 8 19.98 36.86 23.14
CA GLN A 8 18.81 36.40 22.41
C GLN A 8 18.34 35.13 23.09
N ASP A 9 17.18 35.19 23.72
CA ASP A 9 16.45 33.99 24.16
C ASP A 9 16.27 33.11 22.92
N ALA A 10 16.99 31.98 22.90
CA ALA A 10 16.70 30.92 21.96
C ALA A 10 15.24 30.48 22.25
N ARG A 11 14.29 30.92 21.43
CA ARG A 11 12.96 30.36 21.45
C ARG A 11 13.14 28.86 21.33
N ALA A 12 12.58 28.09 22.27
CA ALA A 12 12.39 26.66 22.11
C ALA A 12 11.73 26.49 20.73
N GLN A 13 12.41 25.82 19.83
CA GLN A 13 11.86 25.55 18.51
C GLN A 13 10.67 24.66 18.79
N ASP A 14 9.45 25.14 18.50
CA ASP A 14 8.24 24.34 18.69
C ASP A 14 8.46 23.00 17.94
N GLN A 15 8.23 21.89 18.64
CA GLN A 15 8.45 20.55 18.10
C GLN A 15 7.55 20.37 16.87
N LEU A 16 8.14 20.01 15.73
CA LEU A 16 7.39 19.75 14.52
C LEU A 16 6.45 18.55 14.72
N THR A 17 5.23 18.68 14.21
CA THR A 17 4.20 17.65 14.27
C THR A 17 3.86 17.15 12.87
N ILE A 18 4.04 15.87 12.62
CA ILE A 18 3.67 15.21 11.37
C ILE A 18 2.51 14.23 11.64
N ALA A 19 1.42 14.35 10.90
CA ALA A 19 0.30 13.43 11.01
C ALA A 19 0.43 12.33 9.94
N LEU A 20 0.24 11.06 10.33
CA LEU A 20 0.10 9.92 9.41
C LEU A 20 -1.34 9.41 9.44
N ILE A 21 -2.01 9.49 8.28
CA ILE A 21 -3.39 9.02 8.06
C ILE A 21 -3.34 7.81 7.15
N PRO A 22 -3.47 6.57 7.69
CA PRO A 22 -3.49 5.35 6.89
C PRO A 22 -4.80 5.20 6.11
N GLY A 23 -4.85 4.23 5.18
CA GLY A 23 -6.08 3.82 4.52
C GLY A 23 -7.08 3.21 5.50
N LEU A 24 -6.58 2.34 6.41
CA LEU A 24 -7.32 1.81 7.57
C LEU A 24 -6.33 1.46 8.69
N THR A 25 -6.84 1.32 9.92
CA THR A 25 -5.98 1.17 11.11
C THR A 25 -5.68 -0.27 11.50
N THR A 26 -6.40 -1.24 10.95
CA THR A 26 -6.34 -2.67 11.36
C THR A 26 -5.52 -3.54 10.40
N ASP A 27 -5.04 -3.00 9.30
CA ASP A 27 -4.23 -3.71 8.32
C ASP A 27 -2.76 -3.75 8.76
N ALA A 28 -2.18 -4.95 8.75
CA ALA A 28 -0.77 -5.21 9.06
C ALA A 28 0.20 -4.36 8.20
N PHE A 29 -0.17 -4.04 6.95
CA PHE A 29 0.58 -3.14 6.08
C PHE A 29 0.72 -1.75 6.71
N TYR A 30 -0.39 -1.12 7.11
CA TYR A 30 -0.38 0.21 7.71
C TYR A 30 0.18 0.23 9.13
N ILE A 31 0.03 -0.86 9.90
CA ILE A 31 0.70 -1.02 11.19
C ILE A 31 2.22 -1.02 11.01
N THR A 32 2.72 -1.74 10.00
CA THR A 32 4.15 -1.78 9.68
C THR A 32 4.65 -0.43 9.15
N MET A 33 3.87 0.25 8.31
CA MET A 33 4.18 1.60 7.83
C MET A 33 4.30 2.59 9.00
N ARG A 34 3.38 2.53 9.95
CA ARG A 34 3.43 3.33 11.17
C ARG A 34 4.74 3.13 11.93
N LYS A 35 5.19 1.89 12.14
CA LYS A 35 6.46 1.59 12.84
C LYS A 35 7.66 2.22 12.14
N GLY A 36 7.69 2.20 10.81
CA GLY A 36 8.73 2.88 10.04
C GLY A 36 8.67 4.41 10.20
N ALA A 37 7.49 4.98 10.20
CA ALA A 37 7.28 6.41 10.43
C ALA A 37 7.68 6.83 11.87
N GLU A 38 7.31 6.03 12.89
CA GLU A 38 7.72 6.23 14.29
C GLU A 38 9.25 6.23 14.42
N HIS A 39 9.92 5.26 13.77
CA HIS A 39 11.39 5.19 13.77
C HIS A 39 12.05 6.46 13.22
N ALA A 40 11.54 7.00 12.10
CA ALA A 40 12.04 8.24 11.52
C ALA A 40 11.72 9.45 12.40
N ALA A 41 10.51 9.52 12.95
CA ALA A 41 10.07 10.62 13.82
C ALA A 41 10.92 10.69 15.09
N ASP A 42 11.19 9.57 15.75
CA ASP A 42 12.07 9.46 16.93
C ASP A 42 13.48 9.95 16.61
N ALA A 43 14.04 9.53 15.48
CA ALA A 43 15.39 9.92 15.06
C ALA A 43 15.52 11.43 14.78
N LEU A 44 14.43 12.07 14.34
CA LEU A 44 14.39 13.50 14.00
C LEU A 44 13.87 14.39 15.15
N GLY A 45 13.36 13.81 16.24
CA GLY A 45 12.75 14.56 17.34
C GLY A 45 11.40 15.21 16.96
N VAL A 46 10.67 14.62 16.01
CA VAL A 46 9.36 15.07 15.52
C VAL A 46 8.26 14.36 16.26
N GLU A 47 7.14 15.03 16.55
CA GLU A 47 5.93 14.37 17.03
C GLU A 47 5.20 13.70 15.88
N LEU A 48 4.93 12.39 15.99
CA LEU A 48 4.11 11.65 15.02
C LEU A 48 2.70 11.46 15.57
N LEU A 49 1.69 12.04 14.89
CA LEU A 49 0.29 11.82 15.14
C LEU A 49 -0.24 10.73 14.22
N PHE A 50 -0.60 9.56 14.72
CA PHE A 50 -1.26 8.51 13.94
C PHE A 50 -2.76 8.52 14.17
N GLN A 51 -3.55 8.74 13.11
CA GLN A 51 -5.01 8.77 13.19
C GLN A 51 -5.64 8.24 11.90
N GLY A 52 -6.57 7.29 12.00
CA GLY A 52 -7.26 6.69 10.85
C GLY A 52 -8.62 6.12 11.23
N GLY A 53 -9.31 5.59 10.24
CA GLY A 53 -10.59 4.89 10.38
C GLY A 53 -10.44 3.37 10.31
N PRO A 54 -11.53 2.64 10.58
CA PRO A 54 -11.54 1.17 10.53
C PRO A 54 -11.69 0.60 9.11
N ASP A 55 -12.13 1.40 8.13
CA ASP A 55 -12.48 0.94 6.79
C ASP A 55 -11.72 1.73 5.72
N PHE A 56 -11.32 1.05 4.63
CA PHE A 56 -10.72 1.66 3.46
C PHE A 56 -11.80 2.34 2.61
N ASN A 57 -12.28 3.50 3.08
CA ASN A 57 -13.43 4.19 2.51
C ASN A 57 -13.31 5.71 2.68
N PRO A 58 -13.47 6.52 1.61
CA PRO A 58 -13.37 7.98 1.69
C PRO A 58 -14.42 8.61 2.61
N THR A 59 -15.60 8.02 2.76
CA THR A 59 -16.62 8.53 3.70
C THR A 59 -16.21 8.40 5.16
N VAL A 60 -15.31 7.48 5.48
CA VAL A 60 -14.67 7.31 6.78
C VAL A 60 -13.43 8.20 6.89
N GLN A 61 -12.60 8.25 5.84
CA GLN A 61 -11.32 8.95 5.89
C GLN A 61 -11.44 10.48 5.85
N VAL A 62 -12.40 11.05 5.11
CA VAL A 62 -12.58 12.52 5.03
C VAL A 62 -12.86 13.16 6.39
N PRO A 63 -13.78 12.65 7.24
CA PRO A 63 -13.93 13.16 8.60
C PRO A 63 -12.65 13.09 9.45
N VAL A 64 -11.85 12.02 9.32
CA VAL A 64 -10.57 11.89 10.02
C VAL A 64 -9.59 12.95 9.53
N LEU A 65 -9.46 13.14 8.21
CA LEU A 65 -8.60 14.17 7.62
C LEU A 65 -8.99 15.56 8.11
N ASN A 66 -10.29 15.90 8.12
CA ASN A 66 -10.79 17.19 8.62
C ASN A 66 -10.45 17.40 10.12
N ALA A 67 -10.57 16.35 10.93
CA ALA A 67 -10.19 16.40 12.34
C ALA A 67 -8.67 16.61 12.54
N VAL A 68 -7.86 16.02 11.67
CA VAL A 68 -6.39 16.22 11.66
C VAL A 68 -6.04 17.65 11.22
N ILE A 69 -6.65 18.15 10.14
CA ILE A 69 -6.45 19.55 9.68
C ILE A 69 -6.78 20.55 10.78
N ALA A 70 -7.87 20.31 11.54
CA ALA A 70 -8.26 21.20 12.65
C ALA A 70 -7.22 21.24 13.80
N ARG A 71 -6.33 20.23 13.89
CA ARG A 71 -5.20 20.21 14.84
C ARG A 71 -3.97 20.97 14.36
N GLN A 72 -3.98 21.41 13.09
CA GLN A 72 -2.90 22.18 12.45
C GLN A 72 -1.51 21.51 12.59
N PRO A 73 -1.31 20.25 12.19
CA PRO A 73 0.02 19.69 12.10
C PRO A 73 0.84 20.43 11.03
N ASP A 74 2.16 20.37 11.12
CA ASP A 74 3.04 20.98 10.12
C ASP A 74 3.00 20.22 8.78
N ALA A 75 2.83 18.90 8.83
CA ALA A 75 2.65 18.07 7.63
C ALA A 75 1.65 16.92 7.84
N ILE A 76 1.07 16.46 6.73
CA ILE A 76 0.21 15.28 6.66
C ILE A 76 0.82 14.29 5.67
N LEU A 77 1.08 13.08 6.15
CA LEU A 77 1.28 11.88 5.34
C LEU A 77 -0.06 11.17 5.26
N ILE A 78 -0.55 10.88 4.06
CA ILE A 78 -1.86 10.23 3.89
C ILE A 78 -1.81 9.15 2.82
N ALA A 79 -2.46 8.01 3.10
CA ALA A 79 -2.81 7.00 2.10
C ALA A 79 -4.26 7.25 1.64
N PRO A 80 -4.51 7.99 0.53
CA PRO A 80 -5.86 8.30 0.07
C PRO A 80 -6.67 7.04 -0.26
N THR A 81 -7.86 6.91 0.30
CA THR A 81 -8.76 5.78 0.05
C THR A 81 -9.58 5.90 -1.24
N ASP A 82 -9.45 7.01 -1.94
CA ASP A 82 -10.04 7.26 -3.25
C ASP A 82 -9.28 8.39 -3.95
N LYS A 83 -8.90 8.16 -5.22
CA LYS A 83 -8.03 9.10 -5.95
C LYS A 83 -8.70 10.41 -6.37
N GLN A 84 -10.04 10.49 -6.34
CA GLN A 84 -10.76 11.69 -6.72
C GLN A 84 -11.41 12.41 -5.52
N GLN A 85 -12.04 11.65 -4.62
CA GLN A 85 -12.81 12.24 -3.51
C GLN A 85 -11.93 12.93 -2.46
N LEU A 86 -10.62 12.56 -2.38
CA LEU A 86 -9.68 13.17 -1.43
C LEU A 86 -9.03 14.46 -1.96
N ILE A 87 -9.17 14.81 -3.26
CA ILE A 87 -8.53 16.01 -3.84
C ILE A 87 -8.98 17.28 -3.09
N ALA A 88 -10.29 17.53 -3.01
CA ALA A 88 -10.80 18.75 -2.39
C ALA A 88 -10.50 18.86 -0.87
N PRO A 89 -10.66 17.79 -0.05
CA PRO A 89 -10.26 17.83 1.35
C PRO A 89 -8.74 18.06 1.55
N LEU A 90 -7.89 17.46 0.71
CA LEU A 90 -6.44 17.66 0.80
C LEU A 90 -6.02 19.09 0.36
N ARG A 91 -6.72 19.68 -0.62
CA ARG A 91 -6.49 21.08 -0.98
C ARG A 91 -6.78 22.02 0.20
N GLN A 92 -7.79 21.72 1.03
CA GLN A 92 -8.05 22.49 2.25
C GLN A 92 -6.88 22.43 3.24
N ALA A 93 -6.17 21.29 3.32
CA ALA A 93 -4.96 21.19 4.13
C ALA A 93 -3.85 22.11 3.62
N ILE A 94 -3.63 22.13 2.30
CA ILE A 94 -2.66 23.02 1.65
C ILE A 94 -3.02 24.50 1.88
N ASP A 95 -4.28 24.86 1.71
CA ASP A 95 -4.77 26.24 1.93
C ASP A 95 -4.58 26.68 3.40
N ALA A 96 -4.58 25.72 4.33
CA ALA A 96 -4.26 25.95 5.74
C ALA A 96 -2.74 26.01 6.02
N GLY A 97 -1.88 25.87 5.01
CA GLY A 97 -0.42 25.94 5.14
C GLY A 97 0.25 24.61 5.50
N ILE A 98 -0.50 23.51 5.57
CA ILE A 98 0.00 22.18 5.92
C ILE A 98 0.68 21.54 4.71
N LYS A 99 1.89 20.98 4.89
CA LYS A 99 2.56 20.21 3.84
C LYS A 99 1.84 18.87 3.65
N VAL A 100 1.57 18.46 2.39
CA VAL A 100 0.91 17.20 2.07
C VAL A 100 1.82 16.30 1.26
N ILE A 101 1.96 15.06 1.71
CA ILE A 101 2.68 13.99 1.02
C ILE A 101 1.75 12.77 0.99
N THR A 102 1.58 12.16 -0.16
CA THR A 102 0.84 10.90 -0.24
C THR A 102 1.79 9.72 -0.03
N VAL A 103 1.30 8.72 0.68
CA VAL A 103 2.02 7.48 0.95
C VAL A 103 1.16 6.29 0.49
N ASP A 104 1.78 5.23 -0.03
CA ASP A 104 1.11 4.04 -0.54
C ASP A 104 0.19 4.30 -1.76
N THR A 105 -0.90 5.02 -1.58
CA THR A 105 -1.85 5.42 -2.62
C THR A 105 -1.67 6.88 -3.02
N PHE A 106 -2.17 7.25 -4.20
CA PHE A 106 -2.10 8.62 -4.71
C PHE A 106 -3.48 9.20 -5.01
N ILE A 107 -3.56 10.51 -5.24
CA ILE A 107 -4.74 11.20 -5.78
C ILE A 107 -4.52 11.54 -7.24
N ASP A 108 -5.64 11.67 -7.98
CA ASP A 108 -5.69 11.97 -9.41
C ASP A 108 -4.88 10.96 -10.26
N ASP A 109 -3.88 11.38 -10.99
CA ASP A 109 -3.01 10.55 -11.81
C ASP A 109 -1.64 10.22 -11.15
N GLY A 110 -1.40 10.74 -9.94
CA GLY A 110 -0.13 10.56 -9.20
C GLY A 110 1.04 11.38 -9.73
N GLN A 111 0.80 12.29 -10.71
CA GLN A 111 1.82 13.17 -11.28
C GLN A 111 1.79 14.52 -10.57
N TYR A 112 2.60 14.68 -9.52
CA TYR A 112 2.58 15.86 -8.67
C TYR A 112 3.53 16.95 -9.14
N GLN A 113 3.16 18.20 -8.90
CA GLN A 113 3.96 19.40 -9.17
C GLN A 113 4.33 19.59 -10.66
N ASP A 114 3.67 18.92 -11.58
CA ASP A 114 3.90 19.07 -13.03
C ASP A 114 2.86 19.94 -13.73
N GLY A 115 1.88 20.48 -12.98
CA GLY A 115 0.82 21.35 -13.47
C GLY A 115 -0.28 20.61 -14.23
N ARG A 116 -0.40 19.30 -14.06
CA ARG A 116 -1.45 18.48 -14.66
C ARG A 116 -2.47 18.05 -13.63
N GLY A 117 -3.75 18.10 -14.02
CA GLY A 117 -4.85 17.63 -13.19
C GLY A 117 -5.16 18.49 -11.99
N GLU A 118 -6.17 18.07 -11.24
CA GLU A 118 -6.63 18.76 -10.04
C GLU A 118 -5.88 18.33 -8.78
N GLY A 119 -5.14 17.23 -8.86
CA GLY A 119 -4.40 16.62 -7.76
C GLY A 119 -2.89 16.86 -7.78
N ASP A 120 -2.39 17.86 -8.51
CA ASP A 120 -0.96 18.13 -8.71
C ASP A 120 -0.25 18.81 -7.51
N PHE A 121 -0.95 19.12 -6.45
CA PHE A 121 -0.45 19.92 -5.32
C PHE A 121 0.31 19.17 -4.21
N PRO A 122 0.19 17.85 -3.97
CA PRO A 122 1.05 17.18 -3.01
C PRO A 122 2.53 17.36 -3.35
N LEU A 123 3.37 17.46 -2.32
CA LEU A 123 4.81 17.68 -2.51
C LEU A 123 5.51 16.44 -3.05
N SER A 124 5.06 15.25 -2.66
CA SER A 124 5.71 13.99 -2.99
C SER A 124 4.72 12.82 -2.90
N TYR A 125 5.06 11.73 -3.57
CA TYR A 125 4.42 10.42 -3.45
C TYR A 125 5.46 9.37 -3.06
N VAL A 126 5.23 8.65 -1.95
CA VAL A 126 6.14 7.60 -1.45
C VAL A 126 5.42 6.27 -1.44
N ALA A 127 5.80 5.36 -2.33
CA ALA A 127 5.10 4.07 -2.49
C ALA A 127 5.96 3.04 -3.22
N SER A 128 5.44 1.82 -3.33
CA SER A 128 5.97 0.79 -4.22
C SER A 128 5.58 1.07 -5.68
N ASP A 129 6.37 0.59 -6.64
CA ASP A 129 5.99 0.58 -8.06
C ASP A 129 4.97 -0.54 -8.30
N ASN A 130 3.68 -0.19 -8.18
CA ASN A 130 2.60 -1.16 -8.23
C ASN A 130 2.41 -1.81 -9.61
N VAL A 131 2.77 -1.13 -10.71
CA VAL A 131 2.76 -1.75 -12.04
C VAL A 131 3.83 -2.84 -12.12
N LEU A 132 5.06 -2.53 -11.69
CA LEU A 132 6.13 -3.53 -11.60
C LEU A 132 5.74 -4.70 -10.68
N GLY A 133 5.17 -4.41 -9.51
CA GLY A 133 4.69 -5.46 -8.59
C GLY A 133 3.64 -6.37 -9.21
N GLY A 134 2.71 -5.80 -9.99
CA GLY A 134 1.73 -6.56 -10.77
C GLY A 134 2.37 -7.42 -11.85
N GLN A 135 3.36 -6.89 -12.58
CA GLN A 135 4.13 -7.67 -13.56
C GLN A 135 4.86 -8.84 -12.90
N MET A 136 5.52 -8.61 -11.76
CA MET A 136 6.17 -9.66 -10.99
C MET A 136 5.18 -10.77 -10.59
N ALA A 137 3.98 -10.40 -10.11
CA ALA A 137 2.93 -11.36 -9.77
C ALA A 137 2.43 -12.14 -11.00
N GLY A 138 2.30 -11.48 -12.15
CA GLY A 138 1.91 -12.10 -13.39
C GLY A 138 2.92 -13.15 -13.86
N HIS A 139 4.19 -12.81 -13.95
CA HIS A 139 5.25 -13.75 -14.32
C HIS A 139 5.35 -14.92 -13.32
N ALA A 140 5.20 -14.64 -12.02
CA ALA A 140 5.20 -15.65 -10.98
C ALA A 140 4.04 -16.65 -11.15
N LEU A 141 2.82 -16.14 -11.38
CA LEU A 141 1.65 -16.99 -11.57
C LEU A 141 1.77 -17.81 -12.87
N ALA A 142 2.21 -17.20 -13.98
CA ALA A 142 2.43 -17.89 -15.24
C ALA A 142 3.39 -19.06 -15.08
N ALA A 143 4.53 -18.85 -14.42
CA ALA A 143 5.49 -19.92 -14.12
C ALA A 143 4.87 -21.02 -13.24
N ALA A 144 4.12 -20.65 -12.20
CA ALA A 144 3.49 -21.60 -11.28
C ALA A 144 2.44 -22.50 -11.96
N VAL A 145 1.71 -21.98 -12.97
CA VAL A 145 0.68 -22.74 -13.72
C VAL A 145 1.23 -23.42 -14.97
N GLY A 146 2.54 -23.33 -15.25
CA GLY A 146 3.15 -23.94 -16.43
C GLY A 146 2.79 -23.22 -17.74
N GLU A 147 2.61 -21.91 -17.67
CA GLU A 147 2.36 -20.99 -18.79
C GLU A 147 1.09 -21.30 -19.62
N ALA A 148 0.11 -22.00 -19.02
CA ALA A 148 -1.14 -22.35 -19.70
C ALA A 148 -2.30 -22.50 -18.72
N GLY A 149 -3.53 -22.22 -19.19
CA GLY A 149 -4.78 -22.43 -18.45
C GLY A 149 -5.48 -21.11 -18.12
N LYS A 150 -6.52 -21.19 -17.30
CA LYS A 150 -7.33 -20.04 -16.90
C LYS A 150 -6.86 -19.46 -15.56
N VAL A 151 -6.70 -18.16 -15.50
CA VAL A 151 -6.36 -17.43 -14.28
C VAL A 151 -7.29 -16.23 -14.10
N TYR A 152 -7.39 -15.65 -12.91
CA TYR A 152 -8.08 -14.39 -12.71
C TYR A 152 -7.41 -13.54 -11.61
N VAL A 153 -7.77 -12.25 -11.56
CA VAL A 153 -7.37 -11.32 -10.51
C VAL A 153 -8.51 -11.17 -9.50
N SER A 154 -8.23 -11.43 -8.22
CA SER A 154 -9.06 -11.01 -7.09
C SER A 154 -8.60 -9.64 -6.64
N ASN A 155 -9.43 -8.62 -6.83
CA ASN A 155 -9.10 -7.21 -6.59
C ASN A 155 -10.09 -6.58 -5.59
N VAL A 156 -9.78 -5.41 -5.05
CA VAL A 156 -10.59 -4.72 -4.05
C VAL A 156 -11.82 -4.07 -4.70
N LYS A 157 -11.62 -3.01 -5.46
CA LYS A 157 -12.63 -2.29 -6.25
C LYS A 157 -11.93 -1.33 -7.22
N PRO A 158 -12.57 -0.93 -8.32
CA PRO A 158 -12.02 0.08 -9.23
C PRO A 158 -11.80 1.43 -8.52
N GLY A 159 -10.74 2.15 -8.89
CA GLY A 159 -10.46 3.50 -8.39
C GLY A 159 -9.49 3.55 -7.20
N ILE A 160 -8.99 2.40 -6.73
CA ILE A 160 -7.86 2.36 -5.79
C ILE A 160 -6.58 2.33 -6.61
N SER A 161 -5.76 3.39 -6.48
CA SER A 161 -4.59 3.60 -7.33
C SER A 161 -3.62 2.41 -7.35
N THR A 162 -3.34 1.82 -6.20
CA THR A 162 -2.37 0.72 -6.05
C THR A 162 -2.87 -0.56 -6.70
N THR A 163 -4.10 -0.98 -6.40
CA THR A 163 -4.63 -2.26 -6.90
C THR A 163 -5.06 -2.18 -8.36
N ASP A 164 -5.47 -0.99 -8.86
CA ASP A 164 -5.67 -0.75 -10.29
C ASP A 164 -4.34 -0.96 -11.05
N GLN A 165 -3.23 -0.41 -10.53
CA GLN A 165 -1.88 -0.56 -11.14
C GLN A 165 -1.34 -1.98 -11.04
N ARG A 166 -1.60 -2.71 -9.95
CA ARG A 166 -1.23 -4.14 -9.83
C ARG A 166 -1.94 -4.99 -10.85
N GLU A 167 -3.24 -4.75 -11.06
CA GLU A 167 -4.02 -5.42 -12.10
C GLU A 167 -3.49 -5.07 -13.50
N GLU A 168 -3.22 -3.79 -13.77
CA GLU A 168 -2.62 -3.34 -15.02
C GLU A 168 -1.31 -4.07 -15.32
N GLY A 169 -0.38 -4.07 -14.34
CA GLY A 169 0.90 -4.77 -14.47
C GLY A 169 0.76 -6.26 -14.69
N PHE A 170 -0.18 -6.90 -13.97
CA PHE A 170 -0.49 -8.31 -14.16
C PHE A 170 -0.97 -8.60 -15.59
N ILE A 171 -1.90 -7.82 -16.11
CA ILE A 171 -2.41 -7.97 -17.49
C ILE A 171 -1.29 -7.74 -18.52
N GLN A 172 -0.41 -6.75 -18.29
CA GLN A 172 0.75 -6.53 -19.17
C GLN A 172 1.66 -7.76 -19.22
N ALA A 173 1.97 -8.37 -18.07
CA ALA A 173 2.78 -9.59 -18.02
C ALA A 173 2.11 -10.78 -18.71
N MET A 174 0.78 -10.92 -18.59
CA MET A 174 0.04 -12.01 -19.22
C MET A 174 0.10 -11.98 -20.76
N ALA A 175 0.38 -10.81 -21.37
CA ALA A 175 0.54 -10.71 -22.82
C ALA A 175 1.72 -11.54 -23.36
N ASP A 176 2.69 -11.90 -22.52
CA ASP A 176 3.83 -12.75 -22.88
C ASP A 176 3.46 -14.24 -22.89
N TYR A 177 2.28 -14.64 -22.40
CA TYR A 177 1.84 -16.02 -22.20
C TYR A 177 0.56 -16.33 -22.98
N PRO A 178 0.64 -16.59 -24.29
CA PRO A 178 -0.53 -16.71 -25.17
C PRO A 178 -1.45 -17.91 -24.87
N ASN A 179 -0.99 -18.87 -24.06
CA ASN A 179 -1.81 -20.01 -23.65
C ASN A 179 -2.48 -19.80 -22.28
N ILE A 180 -2.33 -18.64 -21.66
CA ILE A 180 -3.06 -18.23 -20.45
C ILE A 180 -4.27 -17.39 -20.84
N GLU A 181 -5.45 -17.81 -20.41
CA GLU A 181 -6.69 -17.04 -20.50
C GLU A 181 -6.90 -16.30 -19.18
N VAL A 182 -6.89 -14.96 -19.22
CA VAL A 182 -7.22 -14.15 -18.06
C VAL A 182 -8.73 -13.93 -18.04
N LEU A 183 -9.40 -14.45 -17.01
CA LEU A 183 -10.83 -14.27 -16.80
C LEU A 183 -11.13 -12.88 -16.23
N GLU A 184 -12.42 -12.51 -16.20
CA GLU A 184 -12.88 -11.25 -15.60
C GLU A 184 -12.46 -11.11 -14.13
N THR A 185 -11.88 -9.95 -13.79
CA THR A 185 -11.50 -9.58 -12.43
C THR A 185 -12.71 -9.62 -11.49
N GLN A 186 -12.51 -10.15 -10.29
CA GLN A 186 -13.53 -10.18 -9.25
C GLN A 186 -13.22 -9.14 -8.17
N PHE A 187 -14.20 -8.29 -7.85
CA PHE A 187 -14.06 -7.20 -6.89
C PHE A 187 -14.71 -7.56 -5.54
N ASN A 188 -13.90 -7.62 -4.49
CA ASN A 188 -14.29 -8.15 -3.17
C ASN A 188 -14.57 -7.08 -2.11
N ASP A 189 -14.43 -5.78 -2.42
CA ASP A 189 -14.63 -4.66 -1.48
C ASP A 189 -13.73 -4.75 -0.22
N ASP A 190 -12.54 -5.31 -0.36
CA ASP A 190 -11.56 -5.53 0.73
C ASP A 190 -12.03 -6.54 1.81
N ASP A 191 -12.94 -7.44 1.42
CA ASP A 191 -13.49 -8.49 2.29
C ASP A 191 -12.99 -9.89 1.87
N ALA A 192 -12.19 -10.52 2.72
CA ALA A 192 -11.63 -11.84 2.48
C ALA A 192 -12.71 -12.93 2.36
N ASN A 193 -13.83 -12.84 3.10
CA ASN A 193 -14.92 -13.82 2.98
C ASN A 193 -15.64 -13.70 1.63
N LYS A 194 -15.80 -12.46 1.15
CA LYS A 194 -16.35 -12.21 -0.19
C LYS A 194 -15.39 -12.74 -1.26
N ALA A 195 -14.08 -12.50 -1.15
CA ALA A 195 -13.08 -13.03 -2.06
C ALA A 195 -13.10 -14.57 -2.11
N ALA A 196 -13.20 -15.24 -0.96
CA ALA A 196 -13.32 -16.70 -0.89
C ALA A 196 -14.60 -17.21 -1.59
N SER A 197 -15.73 -16.57 -1.37
CA SER A 197 -16.99 -16.91 -2.02
C SER A 197 -16.95 -16.71 -3.54
N GLN A 198 -16.29 -15.63 -3.99
CA GLN A 198 -16.08 -15.33 -5.40
C GLN A 198 -15.19 -16.38 -6.08
N LEU A 199 -14.08 -16.81 -5.44
CA LEU A 199 -13.25 -17.87 -5.96
C LEU A 199 -14.06 -19.16 -6.20
N GLN A 200 -14.86 -19.57 -5.21
CA GLN A 200 -15.71 -20.76 -5.34
C GLN A 200 -16.70 -20.63 -6.53
N ALA A 201 -17.29 -19.43 -6.70
CA ALA A 201 -18.18 -19.16 -7.82
C ALA A 201 -17.45 -19.14 -9.17
N VAL A 202 -16.20 -18.63 -9.23
CA VAL A 202 -15.38 -18.68 -10.45
C VAL A 202 -15.05 -20.12 -10.82
N VAL A 203 -14.62 -20.95 -9.86
CA VAL A 203 -14.34 -22.39 -10.10
C VAL A 203 -15.58 -23.15 -10.55
N ALA A 204 -16.74 -22.86 -9.97
CA ALA A 204 -18.00 -23.51 -10.40
C ALA A 204 -18.35 -23.23 -11.86
N ARG A 205 -18.01 -22.04 -12.38
CA ARG A 205 -18.21 -21.66 -13.80
C ARG A 205 -17.04 -22.08 -14.70
N ASN A 206 -15.85 -22.20 -14.13
CA ASN A 206 -14.59 -22.54 -14.82
C ASN A 206 -13.88 -23.66 -14.05
N PRO A 207 -14.31 -24.95 -14.20
CA PRO A 207 -13.70 -26.05 -13.46
C PRO A 207 -12.22 -26.30 -13.80
N ASP A 208 -11.75 -25.71 -14.89
CA ASP A 208 -10.39 -25.71 -15.43
C ASP A 208 -9.55 -24.48 -14.98
N LEU A 209 -10.01 -23.73 -13.99
CA LEU A 209 -9.22 -22.66 -13.37
C LEU A 209 -7.96 -23.24 -12.74
N VAL A 210 -6.79 -22.65 -13.06
CA VAL A 210 -5.48 -23.12 -12.57
C VAL A 210 -4.78 -22.12 -11.65
N GLY A 211 -5.21 -20.85 -11.63
CA GLY A 211 -4.54 -19.87 -10.79
C GLY A 211 -5.33 -18.61 -10.48
N VAL A 212 -4.93 -17.93 -9.41
CA VAL A 212 -5.48 -16.64 -8.96
C VAL A 212 -4.37 -15.73 -8.45
N PHE A 213 -4.45 -14.46 -8.82
CA PHE A 213 -3.66 -13.39 -8.22
C PHE A 213 -4.52 -12.60 -7.24
N GLY A 214 -4.17 -12.58 -5.97
CA GLY A 214 -4.75 -11.70 -4.96
C GLY A 214 -4.02 -10.36 -4.94
N ALA A 215 -4.66 -9.30 -5.44
CA ALA A 215 -4.01 -8.01 -5.68
C ALA A 215 -3.70 -7.21 -4.40
N ASN A 216 -4.19 -7.66 -3.24
CA ASN A 216 -3.84 -7.15 -1.92
C ASN A 216 -4.01 -8.24 -0.85
N LEU A 217 -3.67 -7.90 0.40
CA LEU A 217 -3.70 -8.77 1.56
C LEU A 217 -5.02 -9.56 1.71
N PHE A 218 -6.17 -8.87 1.75
CA PHE A 218 -7.46 -9.53 1.97
C PHE A 218 -7.93 -10.33 0.76
N SER A 219 -7.63 -9.85 -0.46
CA SER A 219 -7.90 -10.58 -1.70
C SER A 219 -7.13 -11.90 -1.75
N ALA A 220 -5.85 -11.90 -1.35
CA ALA A 220 -5.01 -13.08 -1.33
C ALA A 220 -5.43 -14.09 -0.26
N ILE A 221 -5.68 -13.64 0.97
CA ILE A 221 -6.17 -14.50 2.05
C ILE A 221 -7.50 -15.15 1.65
N GLY A 222 -8.44 -14.36 1.13
CA GLY A 222 -9.74 -14.87 0.71
C GLY A 222 -9.63 -15.86 -0.45
N ALA A 223 -8.79 -15.60 -1.45
CA ALA A 223 -8.55 -16.55 -2.53
C ALA A 223 -7.99 -17.88 -1.99
N ALA A 224 -6.99 -17.83 -1.10
CA ALA A 224 -6.41 -19.01 -0.47
C ALA A 224 -7.43 -19.79 0.35
N ASP A 225 -8.24 -19.12 1.18
CA ASP A 225 -9.31 -19.75 1.95
C ASP A 225 -10.37 -20.39 1.04
N GLY A 226 -10.70 -19.76 -0.07
CA GLY A 226 -11.60 -20.31 -1.09
C GLY A 226 -11.06 -21.57 -1.73
N VAL A 227 -9.78 -21.59 -2.13
CA VAL A 227 -9.08 -22.77 -2.68
C VAL A 227 -9.08 -23.92 -1.67
N LYS A 228 -8.76 -23.62 -0.40
CA LYS A 228 -8.78 -24.61 0.69
C LYS A 228 -10.17 -25.20 0.93
N ALA A 229 -11.19 -24.35 0.95
CA ALA A 229 -12.57 -24.75 1.23
C ALA A 229 -13.14 -25.73 0.19
N ILE A 230 -12.70 -25.63 -1.08
CA ILE A 230 -13.11 -26.54 -2.14
C ILE A 230 -12.15 -27.73 -2.35
N GLY A 231 -11.13 -27.87 -1.48
CA GLY A 231 -10.17 -28.99 -1.52
C GLY A 231 -9.22 -28.97 -2.72
N LYS A 232 -8.91 -27.79 -3.29
CA LYS A 232 -8.05 -27.65 -4.47
C LYS A 232 -6.67 -27.06 -4.17
N THR A 233 -6.22 -27.15 -2.92
CA THR A 233 -4.87 -26.75 -2.52
C THR A 233 -3.81 -27.45 -3.37
N GLY A 234 -2.90 -26.68 -3.96
CA GLY A 234 -1.85 -27.15 -4.86
C GLY A 234 -2.30 -27.39 -6.31
N GLU A 235 -3.62 -27.59 -6.58
CA GLU A 235 -4.17 -27.67 -7.93
C GLU A 235 -4.39 -26.26 -8.52
N ILE A 236 -4.95 -25.34 -7.73
CA ILE A 236 -5.11 -23.92 -8.09
C ILE A 236 -4.00 -23.16 -7.42
N LYS A 237 -3.15 -22.52 -8.21
CA LYS A 237 -2.02 -21.72 -7.75
C LYS A 237 -2.47 -20.36 -7.23
N VAL A 238 -1.91 -19.92 -6.10
CA VAL A 238 -2.23 -18.64 -5.49
C VAL A 238 -0.96 -17.79 -5.41
N VAL A 239 -0.95 -16.65 -6.09
CA VAL A 239 0.05 -15.61 -5.91
C VAL A 239 -0.57 -14.47 -5.12
N ALA A 240 0.07 -14.10 -4.02
CA ALA A 240 -0.38 -13.05 -3.13
C ALA A 240 0.37 -11.74 -3.40
N PHE A 241 -0.29 -10.63 -3.15
CA PHE A 241 0.38 -9.36 -2.83
C PHE A 241 0.31 -9.15 -1.33
N ASP A 242 1.36 -8.50 -0.77
CA ASP A 242 1.54 -8.30 0.67
C ASP A 242 2.03 -9.56 1.43
N ALA A 243 2.59 -9.36 2.63
CA ALA A 243 3.18 -10.44 3.41
C ALA A 243 2.94 -10.31 4.93
N PRO A 244 1.67 -10.29 5.40
CA PRO A 244 1.40 -10.46 6.83
C PRO A 244 1.76 -11.88 7.28
N THR A 245 1.88 -12.09 8.60
CA THR A 245 2.17 -13.39 9.22
C THR A 245 1.30 -14.51 8.65
N ARG A 246 0.01 -14.25 8.43
CA ARG A 246 -0.91 -15.24 7.85
C ARG A 246 -0.49 -15.72 6.46
N ILE A 247 -0.06 -14.84 5.56
CA ILE A 247 0.40 -15.23 4.21
C ILE A 247 1.70 -16.03 4.29
N VAL A 248 2.60 -15.68 5.21
CA VAL A 248 3.83 -16.45 5.48
C VAL A 248 3.50 -17.89 5.91
N ASP A 249 2.55 -18.06 6.82
CA ASP A 249 2.10 -19.38 7.27
C ASP A 249 1.40 -20.16 6.13
N ASP A 250 0.65 -19.49 5.29
CA ASP A 250 0.01 -20.09 4.13
C ASP A 250 1.02 -20.51 3.06
N ILE A 251 2.13 -19.79 2.87
CA ILE A 251 3.26 -20.23 2.03
C ILE A 251 3.90 -21.49 2.62
N LYS A 252 4.20 -21.50 3.92
CA LYS A 252 4.80 -22.66 4.61
C LYS A 252 3.92 -23.91 4.54
N SER A 253 2.61 -23.75 4.53
CA SER A 253 1.65 -24.85 4.40
C SER A 253 1.36 -25.26 2.95
N GLY A 254 1.88 -24.55 1.95
CA GLY A 254 1.64 -24.79 0.53
C GLY A 254 0.24 -24.37 0.05
N LEU A 255 -0.45 -23.53 0.81
CA LEU A 255 -1.74 -22.95 0.41
C LEU A 255 -1.58 -21.74 -0.51
N ILE A 256 -0.52 -20.95 -0.32
CA ILE A 256 -0.07 -19.88 -1.20
C ILE A 256 1.27 -20.30 -1.79
N ASP A 257 1.45 -20.10 -3.10
CA ASP A 257 2.67 -20.48 -3.80
C ASP A 257 3.76 -19.42 -3.68
N MET A 258 3.38 -18.13 -3.70
CA MET A 258 4.30 -17.00 -3.66
C MET A 258 3.61 -15.73 -3.17
N ALA A 259 4.38 -14.83 -2.53
CA ALA A 259 3.93 -13.47 -2.20
C ALA A 259 4.93 -12.42 -2.70
N ILE A 260 4.39 -11.31 -3.19
CA ILE A 260 5.13 -10.09 -3.51
C ILE A 260 4.97 -9.14 -2.32
N ALA A 261 5.94 -9.16 -1.42
CA ALA A 261 5.94 -8.32 -0.23
C ALA A 261 6.41 -6.90 -0.57
N GLN A 262 5.63 -5.90 -0.23
CA GLN A 262 6.05 -4.50 -0.24
C GLN A 262 6.96 -4.20 0.96
N HIS A 263 7.50 -2.98 1.02
CA HIS A 263 8.30 -2.51 2.16
C HIS A 263 7.59 -1.36 2.90
N PRO A 264 6.46 -1.59 3.57
CA PRO A 264 5.66 -0.52 4.19
C PRO A 264 6.42 0.27 5.27
N ALA A 265 7.32 -0.36 6.02
CA ALA A 265 8.17 0.37 6.97
C ALA A 265 9.03 1.43 6.27
N GLU A 266 9.57 1.12 5.08
CA GLU A 266 10.33 2.08 4.29
C GLU A 266 9.43 3.21 3.77
N ILE A 267 8.18 2.92 3.36
CA ILE A 267 7.23 3.95 2.93
C ILE A 267 6.97 4.93 4.08
N GLY A 268 6.70 4.44 5.27
CA GLY A 268 6.50 5.29 6.45
C GLY A 268 7.73 6.11 6.82
N TYR A 269 8.90 5.46 6.82
CA TYR A 269 10.18 6.09 7.10
C TYR A 269 10.49 7.24 6.13
N TYR A 270 10.46 6.95 4.82
CA TYR A 270 10.73 7.97 3.80
C TYR A 270 9.65 9.04 3.73
N GLY A 271 8.40 8.72 4.05
CA GLY A 271 7.33 9.69 4.18
C GLY A 271 7.66 10.77 5.22
N VAL A 272 8.07 10.37 6.44
CA VAL A 272 8.47 11.29 7.51
C VAL A 272 9.73 12.07 7.14
N MET A 273 10.75 11.39 6.56
CA MET A 273 11.98 12.06 6.12
C MET A 273 11.70 13.14 5.06
N THR A 274 10.79 12.85 4.13
CA THR A 274 10.39 13.80 3.08
C THR A 274 9.62 14.98 3.66
N ALA A 275 8.68 14.73 4.59
CA ALA A 275 7.97 15.80 5.28
C ALA A 275 8.92 16.70 6.07
N TYR A 276 9.84 16.11 6.83
CA TYR A 276 10.84 16.86 7.58
C TYR A 276 11.74 17.70 6.67
N ALA A 277 12.20 17.14 5.54
CA ALA A 277 12.99 17.89 4.56
C ALA A 277 12.22 19.12 4.04
N ALA A 278 10.94 18.95 3.69
CA ALA A 278 10.08 20.05 3.22
C ALA A 278 9.83 21.12 4.31
N LEU A 279 9.74 20.70 5.58
CA LEU A 279 9.54 21.61 6.72
C LEU A 279 10.81 22.37 7.12
N THR A 280 11.96 21.88 6.70
CA THR A 280 13.29 22.51 6.95
C THR A 280 13.88 23.14 5.69
N ASP A 281 13.01 23.53 4.73
CA ASP A 281 13.35 24.23 3.48
C ASP A 281 14.34 23.46 2.57
N GLN A 282 14.36 22.13 2.67
CA GLN A 282 15.12 21.28 1.75
C GLN A 282 14.27 20.91 0.54
N SER A 283 14.92 20.70 -0.61
CA SER A 283 14.27 20.15 -1.79
C SER A 283 13.86 18.70 -1.55
N VAL A 284 12.65 18.33 -1.99
CA VAL A 284 12.13 16.96 -1.89
C VAL A 284 11.93 16.36 -3.28
N PRO A 285 12.15 15.04 -3.47
CA PRO A 285 11.83 14.38 -4.72
C PRO A 285 10.30 14.35 -4.93
N ILE A 286 9.87 14.40 -6.18
CA ILE A 286 8.43 14.30 -6.53
C ILE A 286 7.87 12.93 -6.16
N SER A 287 8.68 11.87 -6.32
CA SER A 287 8.31 10.52 -5.90
C SER A 287 9.50 9.73 -5.36
N ILE A 288 9.21 8.80 -4.46
CA ILE A 288 10.16 7.83 -3.93
C ILE A 288 9.54 6.44 -4.08
N GLY A 289 10.21 5.58 -4.87
CA GLY A 289 9.85 4.18 -5.02
C GLY A 289 10.52 3.31 -3.96
N THR A 290 9.75 2.48 -3.25
CA THR A 290 10.27 1.41 -2.39
C THR A 290 10.29 0.08 -3.14
N GLY A 291 11.13 -0.85 -2.69
CA GLY A 291 11.32 -2.13 -3.36
C GLY A 291 10.27 -3.19 -3.03
N PHE A 292 10.53 -4.40 -3.52
CA PHE A 292 9.76 -5.60 -3.23
C PHE A 292 10.67 -6.73 -2.75
N THR A 293 10.11 -7.63 -1.97
CA THR A 293 10.72 -8.91 -1.62
C THR A 293 9.78 -10.03 -2.06
N VAL A 294 10.30 -10.91 -2.92
CA VAL A 294 9.57 -12.12 -3.32
C VAL A 294 9.77 -13.18 -2.25
N MET A 295 8.66 -13.74 -1.76
CA MET A 295 8.62 -14.78 -0.73
C MET A 295 7.96 -16.03 -1.30
N ASP A 296 8.64 -17.17 -1.17
CA ASP A 296 8.13 -18.49 -1.55
C ASP A 296 8.68 -19.58 -0.63
N ALA A 297 8.27 -20.83 -0.86
CA ALA A 297 8.70 -21.96 -0.02
C ALA A 297 10.22 -22.19 0.00
N SER A 298 10.99 -21.67 -0.96
CA SER A 298 12.45 -21.83 -1.02
C SER A 298 13.22 -20.87 -0.13
N ASN A 299 12.60 -19.71 0.21
CA ASN A 299 13.28 -18.63 0.93
C ASN A 299 12.55 -18.14 2.20
N ILE A 300 11.35 -18.65 2.48
CA ILE A 300 10.47 -18.14 3.55
C ILE A 300 11.05 -18.33 4.96
N ASP A 301 12.07 -19.15 5.14
CA ASP A 301 12.76 -19.35 6.44
C ASP A 301 14.06 -18.55 6.55
N ASP A 302 14.46 -17.81 5.51
CA ASP A 302 15.63 -16.95 5.55
C ASP A 302 15.36 -15.69 6.41
N PRO A 303 16.14 -15.43 7.48
CA PRO A 303 16.00 -14.22 8.30
C PRO A 303 16.13 -12.91 7.50
N ALA A 304 16.86 -12.90 6.37
CA ALA A 304 17.00 -11.75 5.51
C ALA A 304 15.70 -11.44 4.75
N ILE A 305 14.84 -12.43 4.54
CA ILE A 305 13.52 -12.32 3.93
C ILE A 305 12.46 -12.00 4.98
N LEU A 306 12.50 -12.69 6.13
CA LEU A 306 11.54 -12.54 7.22
C LEU A 306 11.45 -11.13 7.81
N LYS A 307 12.49 -10.30 7.67
CA LYS A 307 12.47 -8.89 8.11
C LYS A 307 11.44 -8.03 7.37
N PHE A 308 10.94 -8.50 6.21
CA PHE A 308 9.92 -7.83 5.42
C PHE A 308 8.49 -8.36 5.68
N VAL A 309 8.34 -9.29 6.62
CA VAL A 309 7.02 -9.72 7.09
C VAL A 309 6.36 -8.58 7.87
N TYR A 310 5.08 -8.34 7.57
CA TYR A 310 4.35 -7.25 8.20
C TYR A 310 4.04 -7.54 9.64
N SER A 311 4.09 -6.49 10.44
CA SER A 311 3.75 -6.57 11.86
C SER A 311 2.25 -6.66 12.07
N ASP A 312 1.82 -7.54 12.95
CA ASP A 312 0.45 -7.64 13.44
C ASP A 312 0.18 -6.59 14.53
#